data_f66d42f1e89e346abfe05689641904ce
#
_entry.id   f66d42f1e89e346abfe05689641904ce
#
_cell.length_a   1.000
_cell.length_b   1.000
_cell.length_c   1.000
_cell.angle_alpha   90.00
_cell.angle_beta   90.00
_cell.angle_gamma   90.00
#
_symmetry.space_group_name_H-M   'P 1'
#
loop_
_entity.id
_entity.type
_entity.pdbx_description
1 polymer ?
#
loop_
_entity_poly.entity_id
_entity_poly.type
_entity_poly.pdbx_seq_one_letter_code
_entity_poly.pdbx_strand_id
1 'polypeptide(L)'
;MSKRRRAKTQGNALMVAWQDIPWKKIHRHVFRLQKRIYRATQHGHVRTARKLQKLLVKSWYARLLAVRRVTQDNRGKHTAGIDGVKSLTPEKRLALANAMHCDGKATPLRRTWIPKRGSATEKRPLGIPTQYDRAQQTVVRQALEPAWEAKLSPQTYGFRLGRSCWDAIEAIFHGIKFRPQYALKVDIAKCFDRIGHAALLAKTQAPPVIRRQLKAWLHAGIMEDHHLFPTTAGTPQGGSVSPLLALIALHGMDRAITQVYPRARVIAYADDCVVLHEDHQVLEHCQHLLITWLAEMGLTLNEAKCRISHTLEGDQPGFDFLGFHIRQYRVGKYQSGQGPGGHRLGYKTLIKPARTNIQEHLAEIGRIIRRSKALPQSALINQLNPTIRGWANYSRIGVSQVAYARLDHLTWVKLRHWAHQRHATKSIGWAIERYWHRFGTRRAFATSSTSPDAVRLYTHSEVAITRHVKVTGNRSPYDGDWVYWSSRQGRHPNVSPRLAKLLKAQHGHCRYCGLFFQHDDRIEVDHINGDRRDSRYTNLQALHGHCHDAKTREHGDYLPLGMRDKHRDTEERCERKLSRPVLEQREAERFASRL
;
A
#
# COMPACT_ATOMS: atom_id res chain seq x y z
N MET A 1 63.62 -10.33 14.82
CA MET A 1 62.68 -9.44 14.12
C MET A 1 61.29 -9.65 14.67
N SER A 2 60.84 -8.73 15.49
CA SER A 2 59.61 -8.82 16.30
C SER A 2 58.36 -8.47 15.48
N LYS A 3 57.38 -9.40 15.39
CA LYS A 3 56.08 -9.14 14.81
C LYS A 3 55.23 -8.33 15.80
N ARG A 4 55.12 -7.02 15.58
CA ARG A 4 54.15 -6.16 16.29
C ARG A 4 52.74 -6.60 15.98
N ARG A 5 52.05 -7.25 16.91
CA ARG A 5 50.59 -7.43 16.94
C ARG A 5 49.99 -6.05 17.14
N ARG A 6 49.30 -5.54 16.11
CA ARG A 6 48.38 -4.38 16.24
C ARG A 6 47.25 -4.79 17.17
N ALA A 7 47.24 -4.26 18.36
CA ALA A 7 46.08 -4.27 19.24
C ALA A 7 44.92 -3.54 18.53
N LYS A 8 43.81 -4.23 18.32
CA LYS A 8 42.57 -3.61 17.94
C LYS A 8 42.08 -2.76 19.10
N THR A 9 42.27 -1.47 19.00
CA THR A 9 41.60 -0.47 19.85
C THR A 9 40.10 -0.69 19.73
N GLN A 10 39.50 -1.28 20.75
CA GLN A 10 38.05 -1.16 21.00
C GLN A 10 37.80 0.32 21.30
N GLY A 11 37.50 1.11 20.26
CA GLY A 11 37.05 2.46 20.41
C GLY A 11 35.76 2.46 21.19
N ASN A 12 35.72 3.14 22.31
CA ASN A 12 34.50 3.57 23.00
C ASN A 12 33.57 4.16 21.98
N ALA A 13 32.58 3.36 21.53
CA ALA A 13 31.45 3.87 20.77
C ALA A 13 30.70 4.76 21.77
N LEU A 14 30.88 6.07 21.66
CA LEU A 14 30.00 7.06 22.26
C LEU A 14 28.57 6.54 22.07
N MET A 15 27.86 6.29 23.18
CA MET A 15 26.46 5.85 23.15
C MET A 15 25.62 7.00 22.60
N VAL A 16 25.54 7.06 21.26
CA VAL A 16 24.69 8.04 20.56
C VAL A 16 23.26 7.70 20.92
N ALA A 17 22.55 8.62 21.58
CA ALA A 17 21.14 8.41 21.88
C ALA A 17 20.34 8.24 20.58
N TRP A 18 19.24 7.45 20.63
CA TRP A 18 18.41 7.18 19.43
C TRP A 18 17.98 8.45 18.69
N GLN A 19 17.76 9.52 19.42
CA GLN A 19 17.35 10.81 18.91
C GLN A 19 18.44 11.56 18.14
N ASP A 20 19.72 11.28 18.45
CA ASP A 20 20.89 11.98 17.86
C ASP A 20 21.46 11.23 16.64
N ILE A 21 20.82 10.13 16.27
CA ILE A 21 21.23 9.33 15.11
C ILE A 21 21.13 10.17 13.83
N PRO A 22 22.21 10.25 13.02
CA PRO A 22 22.24 11.02 11.78
C PRO A 22 21.47 10.32 10.64
N TRP A 23 20.15 10.33 10.70
CA TRP A 23 19.27 9.60 9.78
C TRP A 23 19.54 9.92 8.31
N LYS A 24 19.85 11.18 7.97
CA LYS A 24 20.25 11.57 6.61
C LYS A 24 21.43 10.75 6.07
N LYS A 25 22.45 10.53 6.89
CA LYS A 25 23.65 9.72 6.55
C LYS A 25 23.25 8.25 6.37
N ILE A 26 22.40 7.73 7.26
CA ILE A 26 21.92 6.35 7.24
C ILE A 26 21.12 6.07 5.98
N HIS A 27 20.13 6.89 5.66
CA HIS A 27 19.31 6.75 4.45
C HIS A 27 20.19 6.76 3.19
N ARG A 28 21.11 7.71 3.07
CA ARG A 28 22.06 7.76 1.94
C ARG A 28 22.89 6.50 1.79
N HIS A 29 23.41 5.98 2.91
CA HIS A 29 24.27 4.79 2.88
C HIS A 29 23.49 3.55 2.44
N VAL A 30 22.34 3.28 3.05
CA VAL A 30 21.50 2.12 2.71
C VAL A 30 21.06 2.21 1.25
N PHE A 31 20.52 3.35 0.82
CA PHE A 31 20.07 3.54 -0.54
C PHE A 31 21.20 3.39 -1.58
N ARG A 32 22.41 3.86 -1.28
CA ARG A 32 23.58 3.66 -2.14
C ARG A 32 23.89 2.19 -2.36
N LEU A 33 23.79 1.36 -1.31
CA LEU A 33 23.96 -0.09 -1.43
C LEU A 33 22.82 -0.71 -2.25
N GLN A 34 21.59 -0.33 -2.00
CA GLN A 34 20.42 -0.81 -2.75
C GLN A 34 20.53 -0.49 -4.25
N LYS A 35 20.89 0.74 -4.60
CA LYS A 35 21.14 1.15 -5.99
C LYS A 35 22.26 0.33 -6.65
N ARG A 36 23.32 0.02 -5.93
CA ARG A 36 24.40 -0.84 -6.43
C ARG A 36 23.96 -2.28 -6.63
N ILE A 37 23.13 -2.83 -5.73
CA ILE A 37 22.54 -4.17 -5.87
C ILE A 37 21.66 -4.20 -7.13
N TYR A 38 20.77 -3.22 -7.30
CA TYR A 38 19.90 -3.10 -8.48
C TYR A 38 20.71 -3.10 -9.77
N ARG A 39 21.69 -2.20 -9.90
CA ARG A 39 22.55 -2.09 -11.08
C ARG A 39 23.35 -3.36 -11.37
N ALA A 40 23.97 -3.95 -10.33
CA ALA A 40 24.70 -5.20 -10.48
C ALA A 40 23.81 -6.34 -11.00
N THR A 41 22.54 -6.39 -10.54
CA THR A 41 21.59 -7.40 -11.01
C THR A 41 21.13 -7.11 -12.44
N GLN A 42 20.87 -5.84 -12.78
CA GLN A 42 20.46 -5.40 -14.11
C GLN A 42 21.51 -5.76 -15.18
N HIS A 43 22.81 -5.67 -14.84
CA HIS A 43 23.92 -6.05 -15.70
C HIS A 43 24.35 -7.52 -15.60
N GLY A 44 23.56 -8.38 -14.92
CA GLY A 44 23.87 -9.80 -14.79
C GLY A 44 25.05 -10.13 -13.85
N HIS A 45 25.59 -9.16 -13.11
CA HIS A 45 26.73 -9.34 -12.20
C HIS A 45 26.30 -10.02 -10.88
N VAL A 46 25.84 -11.27 -10.95
CA VAL A 46 25.24 -12.02 -9.84
C VAL A 46 26.17 -12.12 -8.62
N ARG A 47 27.47 -12.38 -8.83
CA ARG A 47 28.47 -12.46 -7.73
C ARG A 47 28.57 -11.14 -6.96
N THR A 48 28.60 -10.02 -7.68
CA THR A 48 28.65 -8.67 -7.09
C THR A 48 27.36 -8.35 -6.34
N ALA A 49 26.21 -8.63 -6.93
CA ALA A 49 24.91 -8.44 -6.27
C ALA A 49 24.84 -9.20 -4.94
N ARG A 50 25.23 -10.48 -4.94
CA ARG A 50 25.26 -11.31 -3.72
C ARG A 50 26.25 -10.81 -2.65
N LYS A 51 27.44 -10.28 -3.06
CA LYS A 51 28.38 -9.65 -2.13
C LYS A 51 27.78 -8.41 -1.47
N LEU A 52 27.13 -7.55 -2.26
CA LEU A 52 26.46 -6.34 -1.77
C LEU A 52 25.26 -6.65 -0.87
N GLN A 53 24.46 -7.68 -1.18
CA GLN A 53 23.38 -8.17 -0.32
C GLN A 53 23.90 -8.62 1.04
N LYS A 54 24.99 -9.42 1.08
CA LYS A 54 25.66 -9.82 2.33
C LYS A 54 26.17 -8.63 3.12
N LEU A 55 26.74 -7.62 2.44
CA LEU A 55 27.21 -6.39 3.08
C LEU A 55 26.06 -5.60 3.70
N LEU A 56 24.93 -5.48 2.97
CA LEU A 56 23.76 -4.74 3.45
C LEU A 56 23.16 -5.41 4.69
N VAL A 57 22.97 -6.73 4.69
CA VAL A 57 22.42 -7.47 5.83
C VAL A 57 23.30 -7.33 7.09
N LYS A 58 24.61 -7.18 6.93
CA LYS A 58 25.54 -6.93 8.04
C LYS A 58 25.64 -5.45 8.43
N SER A 59 25.10 -4.53 7.62
CA SER A 59 25.23 -3.09 7.81
C SER A 59 24.49 -2.62 9.06
N TRP A 60 25.20 -1.97 9.96
CA TRP A 60 24.64 -1.28 11.12
C TRP A 60 23.55 -0.25 10.71
N TYR A 61 23.80 0.50 9.64
CA TYR A 61 22.85 1.48 9.13
C TYR A 61 21.56 0.84 8.61
N ALA A 62 21.64 -0.33 7.98
CA ALA A 62 20.44 -1.06 7.53
C ALA A 62 19.62 -1.56 8.72
N ARG A 63 20.26 -2.03 9.80
CA ARG A 63 19.60 -2.44 11.05
C ARG A 63 18.90 -1.27 11.74
N LEU A 64 19.57 -0.14 11.89
CA LEU A 64 18.97 1.07 12.46
C LEU A 64 17.73 1.51 11.68
N LEU A 65 17.84 1.58 10.34
CA LEU A 65 16.72 1.98 9.49
C LEU A 65 15.55 0.98 9.58
N ALA A 66 15.82 -0.31 9.64
CA ALA A 66 14.80 -1.34 9.77
C ALA A 66 14.09 -1.26 11.13
N VAL A 67 14.85 -1.10 12.23
CA VAL A 67 14.27 -0.91 13.57
C VAL A 67 13.40 0.34 13.60
N ARG A 68 13.88 1.46 13.06
CA ARG A 68 13.08 2.70 12.99
C ARG A 68 11.76 2.46 12.26
N ARG A 69 11.79 1.87 11.07
CA ARG A 69 10.59 1.59 10.27
C ARG A 69 9.57 0.76 11.04
N VAL A 70 10.02 -0.30 11.71
CA VAL A 70 9.12 -1.24 12.41
C VAL A 70 8.60 -0.69 13.73
N THR A 71 9.46 -0.04 14.51
CA THR A 71 9.16 0.33 15.91
C THR A 71 8.75 1.78 16.12
N GLN A 72 8.93 2.64 15.09
CA GLN A 72 8.60 4.06 15.17
C GLN A 72 7.65 4.50 14.05
N ASP A 73 7.98 4.20 12.80
CA ASP A 73 7.26 4.74 11.65
C ASP A 73 5.98 3.96 11.36
N ASN A 74 5.99 2.62 11.50
CA ASN A 74 4.85 1.76 11.22
C ASN A 74 3.85 1.74 12.38
N ARG A 75 2.55 1.71 12.06
CA ARG A 75 1.48 1.49 13.07
C ARG A 75 1.58 0.14 13.76
N GLY A 76 2.13 -0.87 13.11
CA GLY A 76 2.42 -2.18 13.68
C GLY A 76 3.32 -2.14 14.94
N LYS A 77 3.93 -0.97 15.25
CA LYS A 77 4.67 -0.75 16.52
C LYS A 77 3.83 -1.05 17.77
N HIS A 78 2.50 -0.89 17.70
CA HIS A 78 1.57 -1.17 18.79
C HIS A 78 1.05 -2.62 18.80
N THR A 79 1.47 -3.45 17.85
CA THR A 79 1.05 -4.85 17.74
C THR A 79 2.19 -5.77 18.18
N ALA A 80 1.98 -6.52 19.26
CA ALA A 80 2.96 -7.47 19.78
C ALA A 80 2.94 -8.79 19.00
N GLY A 81 4.11 -9.47 18.93
CA GLY A 81 4.21 -10.89 18.57
C GLY A 81 3.78 -11.81 19.72
N ILE A 82 4.31 -13.03 19.75
CA ILE A 82 4.10 -13.97 20.86
C ILE A 82 4.82 -13.52 22.15
N ASP A 83 5.86 -12.70 22.02
CA ASP A 83 6.68 -12.15 23.10
C ASP A 83 6.02 -11.01 23.87
N GLY A 84 4.83 -10.56 23.47
CA GLY A 84 4.12 -9.42 24.09
C GLY A 84 4.79 -8.06 23.87
N VAL A 85 5.94 -7.99 23.18
CA VAL A 85 6.74 -6.78 23.02
C VAL A 85 6.12 -5.83 21.99
N LYS A 86 5.86 -4.59 22.41
CA LYS A 86 5.31 -3.50 21.59
C LYS A 86 5.79 -2.14 22.09
N SER A 87 5.66 -1.10 21.26
CA SER A 87 5.92 0.31 21.62
C SER A 87 7.29 0.54 22.28
N LEU A 88 8.37 0.11 21.62
CA LEU A 88 9.73 0.16 22.18
C LEU A 88 10.20 1.58 22.47
N THR A 89 10.86 1.77 23.64
CA THR A 89 11.56 3.02 24.00
C THR A 89 12.80 3.24 23.12
N PRO A 90 13.37 4.45 23.07
CA PRO A 90 14.60 4.74 22.33
C PRO A 90 15.76 3.81 22.66
N GLU A 91 15.99 3.50 23.94
CA GLU A 91 17.05 2.63 24.44
C GLU A 91 16.83 1.18 23.96
N LYS A 92 15.58 0.68 24.07
CA LYS A 92 15.21 -0.65 23.60
C LYS A 92 15.34 -0.79 22.08
N ARG A 93 15.12 0.30 21.31
CA ARG A 93 15.37 0.30 19.85
C ARG A 93 16.85 0.15 19.52
N LEU A 94 17.74 0.85 20.24
CA LEU A 94 19.19 0.67 20.06
C LEU A 94 19.64 -0.74 20.43
N ALA A 95 19.15 -1.25 21.59
CA ALA A 95 19.43 -2.62 22.01
C ALA A 95 18.96 -3.64 20.96
N LEU A 96 17.76 -3.46 20.39
CA LEU A 96 17.24 -4.28 19.30
C LEU A 96 18.15 -4.25 18.07
N ALA A 97 18.58 -3.05 17.62
CA ALA A 97 19.48 -2.92 16.48
C ALA A 97 20.84 -3.59 16.70
N ASN A 98 21.38 -3.55 17.91
CA ASN A 98 22.61 -4.24 18.30
C ASN A 98 22.44 -5.77 18.29
N ALA A 99 21.31 -6.27 18.81
CA ALA A 99 21.05 -7.70 18.92
C ALA A 99 20.74 -8.38 17.58
N MET A 100 20.41 -7.62 16.53
CA MET A 100 19.97 -8.19 15.25
C MET A 100 21.08 -8.87 14.47
N HIS A 101 20.92 -10.19 14.21
CA HIS A 101 21.82 -11.01 13.42
C HIS A 101 21.05 -12.04 12.59
N CYS A 102 21.48 -12.30 11.37
CA CYS A 102 20.93 -13.39 10.55
C CYS A 102 21.60 -14.72 10.96
N ASP A 103 21.15 -15.29 12.04
CA ASP A 103 21.67 -16.54 12.64
C ASP A 103 20.94 -17.81 12.19
N GLY A 104 19.84 -17.65 11.45
CA GLY A 104 18.99 -18.75 11.00
C GLY A 104 17.98 -19.20 12.04
N LYS A 105 17.71 -18.39 13.06
CA LYS A 105 16.65 -18.61 14.05
C LYS A 105 15.43 -17.78 13.71
N ALA A 106 14.27 -18.21 14.16
CA ALA A 106 12.99 -17.53 14.01
C ALA A 106 12.09 -17.84 15.20
N THR A 107 11.24 -16.90 15.56
CA THR A 107 10.24 -17.07 16.61
C THR A 107 8.90 -17.44 15.96
N PRO A 108 8.10 -18.35 16.55
CA PRO A 108 6.76 -18.66 16.05
C PRO A 108 5.89 -17.40 15.92
N LEU A 109 4.97 -17.42 14.98
CA LEU A 109 4.07 -16.31 14.70
C LEU A 109 2.86 -16.35 15.61
N ARG A 110 2.40 -15.21 16.11
CA ARG A 110 1.13 -15.13 16.82
C ARG A 110 -0.03 -15.11 15.84
N ARG A 111 -0.94 -16.07 15.92
CA ARG A 111 -2.17 -16.11 15.12
C ARG A 111 -3.13 -14.99 15.55
N THR A 112 -3.73 -14.33 14.56
CA THR A 112 -4.84 -13.40 14.76
C THR A 112 -5.79 -13.53 13.58
N TRP A 113 -7.09 -13.64 13.86
CA TRP A 113 -8.11 -13.75 12.83
C TRP A 113 -8.71 -12.38 12.52
N ILE A 114 -8.73 -12.00 11.26
CA ILE A 114 -9.36 -10.75 10.80
C ILE A 114 -10.59 -11.10 9.97
N PRO A 115 -11.77 -10.47 10.24
CA PRO A 115 -12.95 -10.65 9.41
C PRO A 115 -12.66 -10.31 7.95
N LYS A 116 -13.07 -11.18 7.03
CA LYS A 116 -12.97 -10.92 5.60
C LYS A 116 -14.01 -9.87 5.20
N ARG A 117 -13.59 -8.87 4.43
CA ARG A 117 -14.50 -7.82 3.99
C ARG A 117 -15.61 -8.41 3.12
N GLY A 118 -16.87 -8.01 3.37
CA GLY A 118 -18.03 -8.51 2.63
C GLY A 118 -18.54 -9.88 3.10
N SER A 119 -17.90 -10.53 4.06
CA SER A 119 -18.38 -11.77 4.69
C SER A 119 -18.59 -11.58 6.19
N ALA A 120 -19.69 -12.10 6.70
CA ALA A 120 -19.97 -12.12 8.15
C ALA A 120 -19.25 -13.27 8.87
N THR A 121 -18.96 -14.35 8.16
CA THR A 121 -18.47 -15.62 8.71
C THR A 121 -17.01 -15.91 8.41
N GLU A 122 -16.53 -15.51 7.22
CA GLU A 122 -15.17 -15.79 6.81
C GLU A 122 -14.13 -14.89 7.51
N LYS A 123 -13.11 -15.52 8.06
CA LYS A 123 -11.96 -14.85 8.68
C LYS A 123 -10.68 -15.20 7.93
N ARG A 124 -9.71 -14.29 8.01
CA ARG A 124 -8.36 -14.48 7.49
C ARG A 124 -7.38 -14.72 8.60
N PRO A 125 -6.50 -15.70 8.43
CA PRO A 125 -5.43 -15.96 9.36
C PRO A 125 -4.28 -14.97 9.15
N LEU A 126 -3.98 -14.12 10.13
CA LEU A 126 -2.73 -13.37 10.17
C LEU A 126 -1.73 -14.06 11.08
N GLY A 127 -0.47 -14.11 10.64
CA GLY A 127 0.66 -14.52 11.46
C GLY A 127 1.49 -13.28 11.83
N ILE A 128 1.48 -12.86 13.08
CA ILE A 128 2.17 -11.66 13.55
C ILE A 128 3.55 -12.04 14.11
N PRO A 129 4.66 -11.67 13.44
CA PRO A 129 6.02 -11.91 13.96
C PRO A 129 6.32 -10.98 15.15
N THR A 130 7.34 -11.31 15.94
CA THR A 130 7.90 -10.43 16.97
C THR A 130 8.45 -9.13 16.37
N GLN A 131 8.66 -8.10 17.19
CA GLN A 131 9.30 -6.86 16.72
C GLN A 131 10.73 -7.13 16.19
N TYR A 132 11.44 -8.09 16.81
CA TYR A 132 12.75 -8.54 16.38
C TYR A 132 12.70 -9.14 14.96
N ASP A 133 11.84 -10.13 14.74
CA ASP A 133 11.72 -10.79 13.43
C ASP A 133 11.25 -9.81 12.35
N ARG A 134 10.29 -8.92 12.65
CA ARG A 134 9.84 -7.89 11.70
C ARG A 134 10.98 -6.95 11.28
N ALA A 135 11.82 -6.51 12.23
CA ALA A 135 12.96 -5.67 11.93
C ALA A 135 14.00 -6.43 11.10
N GLN A 136 14.28 -7.68 11.44
CA GLN A 136 15.22 -8.52 10.71
C GLN A 136 14.71 -8.86 9.29
N GLN A 137 13.43 -9.19 9.13
CA GLN A 137 12.77 -9.35 7.83
C GLN A 137 12.88 -8.08 6.98
N THR A 138 12.76 -6.91 7.61
CA THR A 138 12.93 -5.62 6.91
C THR A 138 14.35 -5.44 6.39
N VAL A 139 15.39 -5.84 7.14
CA VAL A 139 16.78 -5.82 6.66
C VAL A 139 16.98 -6.78 5.48
N VAL A 140 16.43 -7.99 5.56
CA VAL A 140 16.51 -8.97 4.46
C VAL A 140 15.75 -8.45 3.23
N ARG A 141 14.55 -7.87 3.41
CA ARG A 141 13.81 -7.22 2.32
C ARG A 141 14.64 -6.11 1.67
N GLN A 142 15.27 -5.21 2.44
CA GLN A 142 16.14 -4.16 1.92
C GLN A 142 17.28 -4.69 1.03
N ALA A 143 17.77 -5.91 1.30
CA ALA A 143 18.82 -6.54 0.53
C ALA A 143 18.31 -7.27 -0.73
N LEU A 144 17.13 -7.89 -0.68
CA LEU A 144 16.59 -8.69 -1.78
C LEU A 144 15.79 -7.85 -2.78
N GLU A 145 14.99 -6.90 -2.30
CA GLU A 145 14.05 -6.13 -3.11
C GLU A 145 14.71 -5.41 -4.30
N PRO A 146 15.87 -4.74 -4.18
CA PRO A 146 16.52 -4.10 -5.32
C PRO A 146 16.91 -5.07 -6.44
N ALA A 147 17.37 -6.28 -6.07
CA ALA A 147 17.71 -7.30 -7.05
C ALA A 147 16.48 -7.83 -7.78
N TRP A 148 15.37 -8.00 -7.06
CA TRP A 148 14.12 -8.47 -7.67
C TRP A 148 13.43 -7.38 -8.49
N GLU A 149 13.50 -6.11 -8.07
CA GLU A 149 13.03 -4.99 -8.89
C GLU A 149 13.67 -4.92 -10.28
N ALA A 150 14.94 -5.34 -10.40
CA ALA A 150 15.64 -5.42 -11.69
C ALA A 150 15.16 -6.59 -12.59
N LYS A 151 14.48 -7.59 -12.03
CA LYS A 151 14.04 -8.80 -12.74
C LYS A 151 12.54 -8.80 -13.04
N LEU A 152 11.73 -8.16 -12.16
CA LEU A 152 10.28 -8.19 -12.25
C LEU A 152 9.78 -7.54 -13.54
N SER A 153 8.76 -8.16 -14.13
CA SER A 153 8.10 -7.67 -15.35
C SER A 153 7.53 -6.25 -15.17
N PRO A 154 7.58 -5.39 -16.20
CA PRO A 154 6.95 -4.07 -16.18
C PRO A 154 5.44 -4.12 -15.99
N GLN A 155 4.80 -5.24 -16.26
CA GLN A 155 3.35 -5.46 -16.14
C GLN A 155 2.94 -6.04 -14.76
N THR A 156 3.88 -6.21 -13.82
CA THR A 156 3.61 -6.59 -12.44
C THR A 156 3.59 -5.35 -11.56
N TYR A 157 2.51 -5.10 -10.83
CA TYR A 157 2.27 -3.84 -10.12
C TYR A 157 2.13 -3.97 -8.59
N GLY A 158 1.48 -5.02 -8.09
CA GLY A 158 1.24 -5.20 -6.65
C GLY A 158 2.53 -5.39 -5.86
N PHE A 159 2.56 -4.91 -4.62
CA PHE A 159 3.69 -4.99 -3.68
C PHE A 159 5.02 -4.40 -4.17
N ARG A 160 5.03 -3.69 -5.29
CA ARG A 160 6.21 -3.06 -5.86
C ARG A 160 6.31 -1.58 -5.51
N LEU A 161 7.53 -1.14 -5.28
CA LEU A 161 7.83 0.26 -5.01
C LEU A 161 7.47 1.16 -6.21
N GLY A 162 6.81 2.28 -5.95
CA GLY A 162 6.46 3.27 -6.98
C GLY A 162 5.31 2.87 -7.91
N ARG A 163 4.74 1.68 -7.74
CA ARG A 163 3.61 1.17 -8.53
C ARG A 163 2.36 1.03 -7.66
N SER A 164 1.20 1.14 -8.28
CA SER A 164 -0.09 1.11 -7.60
C SER A 164 -1.13 0.33 -8.41
N CYS A 165 -2.29 0.07 -7.79
CA CYS A 165 -3.44 -0.49 -8.50
C CYS A 165 -3.88 0.38 -9.68
N TRP A 166 -3.71 1.69 -9.61
CA TRP A 166 -4.00 2.59 -10.72
C TRP A 166 -3.12 2.35 -11.94
N ASP A 167 -1.85 1.96 -11.73
CA ASP A 167 -0.96 1.59 -12.84
C ASP A 167 -1.44 0.31 -13.55
N ALA A 168 -1.95 -0.67 -12.79
CA ALA A 168 -2.51 -1.89 -13.35
C ALA A 168 -3.80 -1.61 -14.16
N ILE A 169 -4.70 -0.78 -13.60
CA ILE A 169 -5.94 -0.36 -14.29
C ILE A 169 -5.63 0.40 -15.58
N GLU A 170 -4.66 1.31 -15.54
CA GLU A 170 -4.24 2.07 -16.74
C GLU A 170 -3.54 1.17 -17.77
N ALA A 171 -2.80 0.14 -17.33
CA ALA A 171 -2.23 -0.86 -18.24
C ALA A 171 -3.32 -1.66 -18.97
N ILE A 172 -4.38 -2.06 -18.29
CA ILE A 172 -5.54 -2.71 -18.90
C ILE A 172 -6.23 -1.75 -19.90
N PHE A 173 -6.48 -0.50 -19.49
CA PHE A 173 -7.06 0.50 -20.39
C PHE A 173 -6.25 0.67 -21.68
N HIS A 174 -4.94 0.78 -21.56
CA HIS A 174 -4.04 0.85 -22.73
C HIS A 174 -4.05 -0.46 -23.57
N GLY A 175 -4.34 -1.58 -22.95
CA GLY A 175 -4.47 -2.87 -23.64
C GLY A 175 -5.66 -2.93 -24.57
N ILE A 176 -6.81 -2.42 -24.11
CA ILE A 176 -8.10 -2.63 -24.79
C ILE A 176 -8.65 -1.39 -25.50
N LYS A 177 -8.13 -0.17 -25.24
CA LYS A 177 -8.76 1.08 -25.68
C LYS A 177 -9.00 1.18 -27.20
N PHE A 178 -8.17 0.54 -28.01
CA PHE A 178 -8.25 0.61 -29.47
C PHE A 178 -8.81 -0.64 -30.14
N ARG A 179 -8.93 -1.76 -29.41
CA ARG A 179 -9.48 -3.03 -29.89
C ARG A 179 -10.25 -3.72 -28.80
N PRO A 180 -11.47 -4.20 -29.06
CA PRO A 180 -12.12 -5.13 -28.17
C PRO A 180 -11.30 -6.40 -28.02
N GLN A 181 -11.30 -6.99 -26.83
CA GLN A 181 -10.53 -8.20 -26.52
C GLN A 181 -11.30 -9.08 -25.53
N TYR A 182 -10.97 -10.33 -25.51
CA TYR A 182 -11.29 -11.22 -24.41
C TYR A 182 -10.34 -10.96 -23.25
N ALA A 183 -10.84 -11.13 -22.05
CA ALA A 183 -10.10 -10.98 -20.79
C ALA A 183 -10.31 -12.23 -19.93
N LEU A 184 -9.24 -12.97 -19.66
CA LEU A 184 -9.21 -14.02 -18.64
C LEU A 184 -8.83 -13.38 -17.32
N LYS A 185 -9.79 -13.33 -16.38
CA LYS A 185 -9.51 -12.98 -14.99
C LYS A 185 -9.04 -14.24 -14.27
N VAL A 186 -7.88 -14.15 -13.62
CA VAL A 186 -7.25 -15.24 -12.89
C VAL A 186 -7.31 -14.97 -11.39
N ASP A 187 -7.76 -15.96 -10.62
CA ASP A 187 -7.74 -15.97 -9.15
C ASP A 187 -6.94 -17.18 -8.65
N ILE A 188 -5.90 -16.96 -7.84
CA ILE A 188 -5.05 -18.02 -7.30
C ILE A 188 -5.58 -18.43 -5.93
N ALA A 189 -5.89 -19.71 -5.74
CA ALA A 189 -6.48 -20.23 -4.51
C ALA A 189 -5.49 -20.15 -3.34
N LYS A 190 -5.83 -19.31 -2.32
CA LYS A 190 -5.04 -19.16 -1.08
C LYS A 190 -3.54 -18.98 -1.34
N CYS A 191 -3.16 -18.10 -2.27
CA CYS A 191 -1.80 -17.93 -2.76
C CYS A 191 -0.76 -17.88 -1.63
N PHE A 192 -0.93 -16.98 -0.65
CA PHE A 192 0.00 -16.82 0.46
C PHE A 192 0.13 -18.06 1.34
N ASP A 193 -0.91 -18.88 1.45
CA ASP A 193 -0.97 -20.03 2.36
C ASP A 193 -0.43 -21.32 1.72
N ARG A 194 -0.25 -21.36 0.39
CA ARG A 194 0.09 -22.57 -0.36
C ARG A 194 1.44 -22.56 -1.07
N ILE A 195 2.15 -21.42 -1.13
CA ILE A 195 3.45 -21.36 -1.80
C ILE A 195 4.40 -22.42 -1.24
N GLY A 196 4.90 -23.31 -2.09
CA GLY A 196 5.85 -24.37 -1.73
C GLY A 196 7.19 -23.80 -1.24
N HIS A 197 7.60 -24.14 -0.01
CA HIS A 197 8.81 -23.59 0.63
C HIS A 197 10.08 -23.92 -0.15
N ALA A 198 10.23 -25.16 -0.62
CA ALA A 198 11.40 -25.60 -1.36
C ALA A 198 11.57 -24.86 -2.69
N ALA A 199 10.49 -24.78 -3.48
CA ALA A 199 10.44 -24.09 -4.75
C ALA A 199 10.72 -22.58 -4.58
N LEU A 200 10.07 -21.95 -3.57
CA LEU A 200 10.30 -20.54 -3.24
C LEU A 200 11.76 -20.27 -2.88
N LEU A 201 12.36 -21.06 -1.96
CA LEU A 201 13.74 -20.90 -1.52
C LEU A 201 14.74 -21.08 -2.67
N ALA A 202 14.50 -22.03 -3.57
CA ALA A 202 15.30 -22.21 -4.79
C ALA A 202 15.20 -20.96 -5.69
N LYS A 203 14.00 -20.47 -5.92
CA LYS A 203 13.71 -19.33 -6.78
C LYS A 203 14.27 -18.00 -6.27
N THR A 204 14.40 -17.82 -4.93
CA THR A 204 14.98 -16.59 -4.35
C THR A 204 16.40 -16.31 -4.81
N GLN A 205 17.21 -17.32 -5.17
CA GLN A 205 18.61 -17.22 -5.54
C GLN A 205 19.46 -16.43 -4.51
N ALA A 206 18.97 -16.34 -3.27
CA ALA A 206 19.55 -15.56 -2.21
C ALA A 206 20.91 -16.12 -1.73
N PRO A 207 21.83 -15.28 -1.21
CA PRO A 207 23.03 -15.75 -0.53
C PRO A 207 22.70 -16.74 0.61
N PRO A 208 23.60 -17.71 0.92
CA PRO A 208 23.31 -18.76 1.91
C PRO A 208 22.83 -18.24 3.28
N VAL A 209 23.40 -17.14 3.77
CA VAL A 209 23.00 -16.54 5.06
C VAL A 209 21.55 -16.04 5.03
N ILE A 210 21.13 -15.42 3.93
CA ILE A 210 19.76 -14.95 3.74
C ILE A 210 18.83 -16.15 3.53
N ARG A 211 19.23 -17.12 2.69
CA ARG A 211 18.41 -18.32 2.42
C ARG A 211 18.14 -19.11 3.69
N ARG A 212 19.14 -19.31 4.57
CA ARG A 212 18.97 -19.95 5.86
C ARG A 212 17.99 -19.21 6.75
N GLN A 213 18.09 -17.88 6.80
CA GLN A 213 17.16 -17.05 7.57
C GLN A 213 15.74 -17.09 7.03
N LEU A 214 15.55 -17.05 5.71
CA LEU A 214 14.24 -17.22 5.08
C LEU A 214 13.64 -18.60 5.41
N LYS A 215 14.45 -19.67 5.32
CA LYS A 215 14.01 -21.03 5.71
C LYS A 215 13.51 -21.06 7.15
N ALA A 216 14.25 -20.45 8.08
CA ALA A 216 13.83 -20.40 9.48
C ALA A 216 12.45 -19.72 9.66
N TRP A 217 12.21 -18.58 9.02
CA TRP A 217 10.92 -17.89 9.11
C TRP A 217 9.77 -18.67 8.45
N LEU A 218 10.02 -19.34 7.34
CA LEU A 218 8.99 -20.15 6.67
C LEU A 218 8.57 -21.37 7.51
N HIS A 219 9.50 -21.91 8.30
CA HIS A 219 9.26 -23.06 9.18
C HIS A 219 9.03 -22.68 10.67
N ALA A 220 8.91 -21.39 10.99
CA ALA A 220 8.80 -20.93 12.38
C ALA A 220 7.57 -21.44 13.13
N GLY A 221 6.55 -21.87 12.41
CA GLY A 221 5.27 -22.29 12.99
C GLY A 221 4.40 -21.11 13.43
N ILE A 222 3.19 -21.43 13.82
CA ILE A 222 2.17 -20.46 14.23
C ILE A 222 1.65 -20.87 15.60
N MET A 223 1.68 -19.94 16.55
CA MET A 223 1.13 -20.09 17.88
C MET A 223 -0.31 -19.59 17.90
N GLU A 224 -1.24 -20.45 18.27
CA GLU A 224 -2.66 -20.15 18.46
C GLU A 224 -3.14 -20.83 19.73
N ASP A 225 -3.75 -20.09 20.66
CA ASP A 225 -4.27 -20.60 21.93
C ASP A 225 -3.27 -21.50 22.69
N HIS A 226 -1.99 -21.06 22.76
CA HIS A 226 -0.86 -21.75 23.39
C HIS A 226 -0.41 -23.03 22.67
N HIS A 227 -0.97 -23.40 21.54
CA HIS A 227 -0.56 -24.54 20.72
C HIS A 227 0.29 -24.09 19.52
N LEU A 228 1.39 -24.81 19.26
CA LEU A 228 2.26 -24.55 18.11
C LEU A 228 1.85 -25.43 16.92
N PHE A 229 1.44 -24.79 15.85
CA PHE A 229 1.13 -25.43 14.58
C PHE A 229 2.32 -25.29 13.62
N PRO A 230 2.88 -26.39 13.10
CA PRO A 230 3.97 -26.32 12.13
C PRO A 230 3.50 -25.72 10.81
N THR A 231 4.40 -25.04 10.10
CA THR A 231 4.15 -24.49 8.76
C THR A 231 4.95 -25.28 7.73
N THR A 232 4.26 -25.97 6.82
CA THR A 232 4.86 -26.77 5.75
C THR A 232 4.82 -26.10 4.39
N ALA A 233 3.92 -25.13 4.22
CA ALA A 233 3.76 -24.33 3.01
C ALA A 233 3.34 -22.88 3.37
N GLY A 234 3.37 -22.02 2.41
CA GLY A 234 2.92 -20.65 2.50
C GLY A 234 3.96 -19.65 3.04
N THR A 235 3.60 -18.39 2.98
CA THR A 235 4.36 -17.29 3.59
C THR A 235 3.46 -16.59 4.61
N PRO A 236 3.97 -16.23 5.81
CA PRO A 236 3.13 -15.65 6.85
C PRO A 236 2.50 -14.34 6.40
N GLN A 237 1.15 -14.26 6.44
CA GLN A 237 0.43 -13.01 6.20
C GLN A 237 0.65 -12.08 7.41
N GLY A 238 1.50 -11.05 7.23
CA GLY A 238 1.87 -10.08 8.28
C GLY A 238 3.38 -9.90 8.46
N GLY A 239 4.21 -10.73 7.83
CA GLY A 239 5.66 -10.54 7.77
C GLY A 239 6.07 -9.42 6.82
N SER A 240 7.11 -8.66 7.17
CA SER A 240 7.63 -7.56 6.31
C SER A 240 8.21 -8.06 4.97
N VAL A 241 8.67 -9.30 4.90
CA VAL A 241 9.28 -9.88 3.69
C VAL A 241 8.27 -10.65 2.83
N SER A 242 7.13 -11.04 3.38
CA SER A 242 6.16 -11.93 2.72
C SER A 242 5.60 -11.38 1.40
N PRO A 243 5.29 -10.08 1.26
CA PRO A 243 4.87 -9.52 -0.03
C PRO A 243 5.92 -9.69 -1.14
N LEU A 244 7.20 -9.51 -0.79
CA LEU A 244 8.30 -9.74 -1.74
C LEU A 244 8.45 -11.22 -2.11
N LEU A 245 8.28 -12.12 -1.14
CA LEU A 245 8.34 -13.56 -1.38
C LEU A 245 7.21 -14.03 -2.31
N ALA A 246 6.01 -13.48 -2.16
CA ALA A 246 4.90 -13.74 -3.08
C ALA A 246 5.21 -13.26 -4.50
N LEU A 247 5.77 -12.05 -4.66
CA LEU A 247 6.23 -11.57 -5.97
C LEU A 247 7.30 -12.47 -6.60
N ILE A 248 8.22 -12.99 -5.77
CA ILE A 248 9.25 -13.93 -6.21
C ILE A 248 8.61 -15.24 -6.67
N ALA A 249 7.66 -15.76 -5.91
CA ALA A 249 6.94 -16.98 -6.26
C ALA A 249 6.23 -16.85 -7.61
N LEU A 250 5.54 -15.75 -7.85
CA LEU A 250 4.77 -15.50 -9.07
C LEU A 250 5.60 -14.94 -10.25
N HIS A 251 6.88 -14.61 -10.04
CA HIS A 251 7.74 -14.12 -11.11
C HIS A 251 7.94 -15.17 -12.22
N GLY A 252 7.74 -14.76 -13.45
CA GLY A 252 7.87 -15.63 -14.64
C GLY A 252 6.54 -16.17 -15.16
N MET A 253 5.44 -16.03 -14.41
CA MET A 253 4.09 -16.39 -14.85
C MET A 253 3.70 -15.70 -16.18
N ASP A 254 4.05 -14.43 -16.33
CA ASP A 254 3.85 -13.66 -17.57
C ASP A 254 4.67 -14.21 -18.74
N ARG A 255 5.91 -14.64 -18.48
CA ARG A 255 6.79 -15.22 -19.50
C ARG A 255 6.28 -16.57 -19.99
N ALA A 256 5.76 -17.40 -19.10
CA ALA A 256 5.18 -18.70 -19.48
C ALA A 256 4.08 -18.54 -20.54
N ILE A 257 3.27 -17.48 -20.43
CA ILE A 257 2.24 -17.15 -21.42
C ILE A 257 2.86 -16.50 -22.67
N THR A 258 3.67 -15.45 -22.50
CA THR A 258 4.13 -14.63 -23.62
C THR A 258 5.17 -15.31 -24.51
N GLN A 259 5.83 -16.37 -24.03
CA GLN A 259 6.69 -17.23 -24.87
C GLN A 259 5.88 -18.03 -25.88
N VAL A 260 4.68 -18.48 -25.51
CA VAL A 260 3.78 -19.23 -26.40
C VAL A 260 2.91 -18.26 -27.23
N TYR A 261 2.37 -17.23 -26.56
CA TYR A 261 1.50 -16.22 -27.17
C TYR A 261 2.06 -14.81 -27.01
N PRO A 262 2.97 -14.36 -27.89
CA PRO A 262 3.63 -13.04 -27.77
C PRO A 262 2.68 -11.84 -27.79
N ARG A 263 1.47 -11.99 -28.37
CA ARG A 263 0.42 -10.96 -28.40
C ARG A 263 -0.42 -10.90 -27.13
N ALA A 264 -0.40 -11.95 -26.32
CA ALA A 264 -1.12 -11.96 -25.05
C ALA A 264 -0.49 -10.94 -24.07
N ARG A 265 -1.34 -10.18 -23.39
CA ARG A 265 -0.91 -9.20 -22.38
C ARG A 265 -1.28 -9.67 -21.00
N VAL A 266 -0.29 -9.92 -20.18
CA VAL A 266 -0.47 -10.36 -18.78
C VAL A 266 -0.27 -9.17 -17.86
N ILE A 267 -1.30 -8.76 -17.14
CA ILE A 267 -1.27 -7.66 -16.16
C ILE A 267 -1.52 -8.25 -14.77
N ALA A 268 -0.52 -8.18 -13.89
CA ALA A 268 -0.59 -8.75 -12.55
C ALA A 268 -0.51 -7.67 -11.47
N TYR A 269 -1.35 -7.83 -10.46
CA TYR A 269 -1.31 -7.05 -9.22
C TYR A 269 -1.32 -8.01 -8.03
N ALA A 270 -0.14 -8.32 -7.48
CA ALA A 270 0.06 -9.41 -6.53
C ALA A 270 -0.41 -10.75 -7.10
N ASP A 271 -1.38 -11.39 -6.48
CA ASP A 271 -2.04 -12.63 -6.89
C ASP A 271 -3.23 -12.44 -7.86
N ASP A 272 -3.77 -11.21 -7.97
CA ASP A 272 -4.77 -10.88 -9.01
C ASP A 272 -4.10 -10.70 -10.37
N CYS A 273 -4.59 -11.39 -11.39
CA CYS A 273 -4.03 -11.32 -12.74
C CYS A 273 -5.14 -11.25 -13.79
N VAL A 274 -4.86 -10.53 -14.88
CA VAL A 274 -5.70 -10.50 -16.09
C VAL A 274 -4.83 -10.77 -17.30
N VAL A 275 -5.27 -11.69 -18.16
CA VAL A 275 -4.68 -11.95 -19.47
C VAL A 275 -5.63 -11.43 -20.53
N LEU A 276 -5.12 -10.63 -21.47
CA LEU A 276 -5.90 -10.03 -22.56
C LEU A 276 -5.43 -10.62 -23.90
N HIS A 277 -6.38 -11.03 -24.74
CA HIS A 277 -6.13 -11.49 -26.12
C HIS A 277 -7.37 -11.29 -27.00
N GLU A 278 -7.17 -11.22 -28.31
CA GLU A 278 -8.25 -11.07 -29.31
C GLU A 278 -9.05 -12.37 -29.51
N ASP A 279 -8.45 -13.50 -29.26
CA ASP A 279 -8.99 -14.84 -29.46
C ASP A 279 -9.31 -15.52 -28.12
N HIS A 280 -10.54 -16.08 -28.03
CA HIS A 280 -11.03 -16.79 -26.85
C HIS A 280 -10.27 -18.10 -26.60
N GLN A 281 -10.01 -18.88 -27.63
CA GLN A 281 -9.32 -20.19 -27.52
C GLN A 281 -7.89 -20.02 -26.98
N VAL A 282 -7.22 -18.92 -27.37
CA VAL A 282 -5.90 -18.59 -26.83
C VAL A 282 -5.97 -18.37 -25.33
N LEU A 283 -7.03 -17.74 -24.80
CA LEU A 283 -7.17 -17.53 -23.35
C LEU A 283 -7.49 -18.82 -22.59
N GLU A 284 -8.25 -19.74 -23.18
CA GLU A 284 -8.46 -21.08 -22.61
C GLU A 284 -7.12 -21.82 -22.50
N HIS A 285 -6.31 -21.80 -23.56
CA HIS A 285 -4.98 -22.40 -23.51
C HIS A 285 -4.04 -21.67 -22.52
N CYS A 286 -4.11 -20.34 -22.41
CA CYS A 286 -3.39 -19.60 -21.37
C CYS A 286 -3.78 -20.04 -19.97
N GLN A 287 -5.05 -20.38 -19.73
CA GLN A 287 -5.50 -20.90 -18.44
C GLN A 287 -4.85 -22.24 -18.11
N HIS A 288 -4.78 -23.16 -19.08
CA HIS A 288 -4.07 -24.45 -18.92
C HIS A 288 -2.57 -24.27 -18.67
N LEU A 289 -1.91 -23.38 -19.42
CA LEU A 289 -0.50 -23.04 -19.18
C LEU A 289 -0.27 -22.51 -17.76
N LEU A 290 -1.19 -21.67 -17.24
CA LEU A 290 -1.12 -21.16 -15.88
C LEU A 290 -1.30 -22.25 -14.83
N ILE A 291 -2.21 -23.21 -15.01
CA ILE A 291 -2.42 -24.34 -14.12
C ILE A 291 -1.11 -25.13 -13.98
N THR A 292 -0.50 -25.50 -15.10
CA THR A 292 0.76 -26.25 -15.13
C THR A 292 1.90 -25.47 -14.47
N TRP A 293 2.04 -24.20 -14.80
CA TRP A 293 3.11 -23.36 -14.26
C TRP A 293 2.98 -23.12 -12.75
N LEU A 294 1.74 -22.89 -12.26
CA LEU A 294 1.46 -22.67 -10.84
C LEU A 294 1.71 -23.91 -9.99
N ALA A 295 1.46 -25.10 -10.55
CA ALA A 295 1.70 -26.38 -9.86
C ALA A 295 3.16 -26.56 -9.42
N GLU A 296 4.14 -26.04 -10.19
CA GLU A 296 5.57 -26.06 -9.82
C GLU A 296 5.84 -25.30 -8.50
N MET A 297 5.02 -24.31 -8.20
CA MET A 297 5.09 -23.52 -6.96
C MET A 297 4.16 -24.04 -5.85
N GLY A 298 3.44 -25.15 -6.07
CA GLY A 298 2.45 -25.70 -5.16
C GLY A 298 1.14 -24.89 -5.13
N LEU A 299 0.89 -24.09 -6.16
CA LEU A 299 -0.27 -23.22 -6.28
C LEU A 299 -1.30 -23.78 -7.26
N THR A 300 -2.56 -23.44 -7.03
CA THR A 300 -3.69 -23.84 -7.88
C THR A 300 -4.56 -22.64 -8.21
N LEU A 301 -5.25 -22.68 -9.35
CA LEU A 301 -6.28 -21.70 -9.66
C LEU A 301 -7.55 -21.93 -8.85
N ASN A 302 -8.28 -20.88 -8.60
CA ASN A 302 -9.66 -20.94 -8.13
C ASN A 302 -10.59 -20.90 -9.35
N GLU A 303 -10.90 -22.07 -9.91
CA GLU A 303 -11.66 -22.19 -11.15
C GLU A 303 -13.02 -21.51 -11.09
N ALA A 304 -13.72 -21.58 -9.96
CA ALA A 304 -15.01 -20.94 -9.75
C ALA A 304 -14.97 -19.40 -9.88
N LYS A 305 -13.80 -18.80 -9.70
CA LYS A 305 -13.59 -17.36 -9.81
C LYS A 305 -12.83 -16.94 -11.07
N CYS A 306 -12.22 -17.88 -11.77
CA CYS A 306 -11.63 -17.65 -13.07
C CYS A 306 -12.74 -17.48 -14.12
N ARG A 307 -12.64 -16.45 -14.94
CA ARG A 307 -13.65 -16.15 -15.95
C ARG A 307 -13.04 -15.51 -17.17
N ILE A 308 -13.43 -15.99 -18.35
CA ILE A 308 -13.18 -15.31 -19.63
C ILE A 308 -14.44 -14.49 -19.98
N SER A 309 -14.25 -13.22 -20.32
CA SER A 309 -15.33 -12.34 -20.80
C SER A 309 -14.82 -11.43 -21.92
N HIS A 310 -15.70 -11.09 -22.87
CA HIS A 310 -15.36 -10.12 -23.92
C HIS A 310 -15.59 -8.69 -23.42
N THR A 311 -14.75 -7.74 -23.81
CA THR A 311 -14.82 -6.36 -23.28
C THR A 311 -15.97 -5.54 -23.86
N LEU A 312 -16.50 -5.91 -25.03
CA LEU A 312 -17.56 -5.18 -25.74
C LEU A 312 -18.86 -5.99 -25.90
N GLU A 313 -18.76 -7.29 -26.16
CA GLU A 313 -19.85 -8.17 -26.61
C GLU A 313 -20.12 -9.33 -25.64
N GLY A 314 -21.23 -10.08 -25.86
CA GLY A 314 -21.67 -11.19 -25.02
C GLY A 314 -22.70 -10.77 -23.98
N ASP A 315 -23.21 -11.73 -23.19
CA ASP A 315 -24.28 -11.51 -22.20
C ASP A 315 -23.87 -10.61 -21.05
N GLN A 316 -22.61 -10.74 -20.62
CA GLN A 316 -22.05 -9.95 -19.52
C GLN A 316 -20.69 -9.39 -19.91
N PRO A 317 -20.66 -8.39 -20.82
CA PRO A 317 -19.40 -7.84 -21.31
C PRO A 317 -18.68 -7.02 -20.25
N GLY A 318 -17.34 -7.10 -20.28
CA GLY A 318 -16.47 -6.48 -19.30
C GLY A 318 -16.18 -7.37 -18.10
N PHE A 319 -15.37 -6.89 -17.20
CA PHE A 319 -14.94 -7.61 -16.00
C PHE A 319 -14.59 -6.65 -14.86
N ASP A 320 -14.64 -7.18 -13.64
CA ASP A 320 -14.24 -6.46 -12.44
C ASP A 320 -12.80 -6.77 -12.07
N PHE A 321 -11.97 -5.74 -11.88
CA PHE A 321 -10.60 -5.84 -11.46
C PHE A 321 -10.23 -4.73 -10.49
N LEU A 322 -9.62 -5.06 -9.35
CA LEU A 322 -9.20 -4.12 -8.30
C LEU A 322 -10.28 -3.10 -7.92
N GLY A 323 -11.53 -3.54 -7.84
CA GLY A 323 -12.67 -2.68 -7.45
C GLY A 323 -13.19 -1.74 -8.53
N PHE A 324 -12.74 -1.92 -9.78
CA PHE A 324 -13.25 -1.23 -10.95
C PHE A 324 -13.91 -2.22 -11.90
N HIS A 325 -14.98 -1.79 -12.55
CA HIS A 325 -15.60 -2.45 -13.69
C HIS A 325 -15.05 -1.86 -14.99
N ILE A 326 -14.45 -2.69 -15.82
CA ILE A 326 -13.78 -2.31 -17.07
C ILE A 326 -14.59 -2.89 -18.22
N ARG A 327 -15.12 -2.01 -19.08
CA ARG A 327 -15.99 -2.40 -20.18
C ARG A 327 -15.92 -1.41 -21.33
N GLN A 328 -16.14 -1.90 -22.56
CA GLN A 328 -16.40 -1.09 -23.74
C GLN A 328 -17.91 -1.01 -24.00
N TYR A 329 -18.38 0.13 -24.46
CA TYR A 329 -19.78 0.41 -24.75
C TYR A 329 -19.91 0.89 -26.19
N ARG A 330 -20.77 0.26 -26.97
CA ARG A 330 -21.16 0.77 -28.29
C ARG A 330 -21.75 2.17 -28.11
N VAL A 331 -21.36 3.10 -28.96
CA VAL A 331 -21.81 4.50 -28.90
C VAL A 331 -21.95 5.07 -30.30
N GLY A 332 -22.80 6.09 -30.44
CA GLY A 332 -23.00 6.79 -31.70
C GLY A 332 -21.74 7.57 -32.15
N LYS A 333 -21.77 8.03 -33.39
CA LYS A 333 -20.69 8.70 -34.10
C LYS A 333 -19.98 9.79 -33.28
N TYR A 334 -20.73 10.64 -32.58
CA TYR A 334 -20.19 11.81 -31.85
C TYR A 334 -19.57 11.47 -30.48
N GLN A 335 -19.91 10.31 -29.92
CA GLN A 335 -19.41 9.86 -28.60
C GLN A 335 -18.30 8.82 -28.71
N SER A 336 -17.97 8.39 -29.93
CA SER A 336 -16.98 7.34 -30.19
C SER A 336 -15.58 7.73 -29.71
N GLY A 337 -14.83 6.75 -29.19
CA GLY A 337 -13.39 6.86 -29.04
C GLY A 337 -12.71 7.05 -30.40
N GLN A 338 -11.52 7.66 -30.39
CA GLN A 338 -10.68 7.80 -31.60
C GLN A 338 -9.51 6.81 -31.54
N GLY A 339 -9.27 6.14 -32.63
CA GLY A 339 -8.12 5.27 -32.85
C GLY A 339 -6.85 6.03 -33.27
N PRO A 340 -5.72 5.33 -33.40
CA PRO A 340 -4.52 5.89 -34.06
C PRO A 340 -4.89 6.35 -35.46
N GLY A 341 -4.52 7.57 -35.86
CA GLY A 341 -4.90 8.14 -37.15
C GLY A 341 -6.28 8.79 -37.20
N GLY A 342 -6.96 8.98 -36.05
CA GLY A 342 -8.17 9.78 -35.95
C GLY A 342 -9.48 9.08 -36.36
N HIS A 343 -9.45 7.84 -36.85
CA HIS A 343 -10.65 7.09 -37.20
C HIS A 343 -11.51 6.79 -35.97
N ARG A 344 -12.81 6.76 -36.13
CA ARG A 344 -13.77 6.46 -35.04
C ARG A 344 -13.89 4.97 -34.81
N LEU A 345 -13.86 4.57 -33.53
CA LEU A 345 -13.88 3.17 -33.11
C LEU A 345 -15.29 2.55 -33.04
N GLY A 346 -16.37 3.37 -32.99
CA GLY A 346 -17.75 2.91 -32.78
C GLY A 346 -18.07 2.52 -31.32
N TYR A 347 -17.07 2.59 -30.42
CA TYR A 347 -17.23 2.31 -28.99
C TYR A 347 -16.38 3.24 -28.14
N LYS A 348 -16.67 3.21 -26.83
CA LYS A 348 -15.95 3.95 -25.79
C LYS A 348 -15.56 3.02 -24.65
N THR A 349 -14.28 3.01 -24.30
CA THR A 349 -13.78 2.24 -23.15
C THR A 349 -14.00 3.04 -21.86
N LEU A 350 -14.74 2.48 -20.92
CA LEU A 350 -15.03 3.11 -19.62
C LEU A 350 -14.53 2.23 -18.48
N ILE A 351 -13.87 2.87 -17.52
CA ILE A 351 -13.49 2.32 -16.23
C ILE A 351 -14.40 2.98 -15.20
N LYS A 352 -15.25 2.20 -14.54
CA LYS A 352 -16.17 2.67 -13.50
C LYS A 352 -15.89 1.96 -12.18
N PRO A 353 -16.23 2.53 -11.02
CA PRO A 353 -16.24 1.75 -9.77
C PRO A 353 -17.16 0.52 -9.93
N ALA A 354 -16.69 -0.66 -9.51
CA ALA A 354 -17.48 -1.89 -9.56
C ALA A 354 -18.72 -1.77 -8.67
N ARG A 355 -19.84 -2.37 -9.10
CA ARG A 355 -21.11 -2.33 -8.37
C ARG A 355 -20.98 -2.87 -6.94
N THR A 356 -20.27 -3.97 -6.78
CA THR A 356 -19.97 -4.57 -5.48
C THR A 356 -19.21 -3.62 -4.57
N ASN A 357 -18.19 -2.93 -5.09
CA ASN A 357 -17.39 -1.95 -4.35
C ASN A 357 -18.23 -0.74 -3.89
N ILE A 358 -19.17 -0.27 -4.73
CA ILE A 358 -20.12 0.80 -4.37
C ILE A 358 -21.04 0.35 -3.23
N GLN A 359 -21.61 -0.87 -3.33
CA GLN A 359 -22.51 -1.44 -2.33
C GLN A 359 -21.83 -1.64 -0.98
N GLU A 360 -20.63 -2.21 -0.98
CA GLU A 360 -19.81 -2.40 0.23
C GLU A 360 -19.46 -1.07 0.91
N HIS A 361 -19.12 -0.05 0.12
CA HIS A 361 -18.82 1.28 0.66
C HIS A 361 -20.04 1.91 1.31
N LEU A 362 -21.20 1.82 0.66
CA LEU A 362 -22.46 2.33 1.22
C LEU A 362 -22.88 1.56 2.48
N ALA A 363 -22.65 0.25 2.53
CA ALA A 363 -22.88 -0.57 3.71
C ALA A 363 -21.97 -0.16 4.88
N GLU A 364 -20.70 0.15 4.60
CA GLU A 364 -19.75 0.66 5.59
C GLU A 364 -20.19 2.01 6.18
N ILE A 365 -20.59 2.95 5.32
CA ILE A 365 -21.17 4.24 5.75
C ILE A 365 -22.38 3.99 6.66
N GLY A 366 -23.29 3.09 6.25
CA GLY A 366 -24.45 2.74 7.06
C GLY A 366 -24.09 2.11 8.40
N ARG A 367 -23.03 1.29 8.45
CA ARG A 367 -22.51 0.67 9.67
C ARG A 367 -21.95 1.72 10.64
N ILE A 368 -21.18 2.68 10.13
CA ILE A 368 -20.65 3.80 10.93
C ILE A 368 -21.80 4.60 11.53
N ILE A 369 -22.80 4.98 10.72
CA ILE A 369 -23.95 5.76 11.18
C ILE A 369 -24.72 5.01 12.28
N ARG A 370 -25.02 3.71 12.08
CA ARG A 370 -25.74 2.91 13.09
C ARG A 370 -24.98 2.77 14.41
N ARG A 371 -23.66 2.61 14.36
CA ARG A 371 -22.81 2.54 15.58
C ARG A 371 -22.69 3.87 16.29
N SER A 372 -22.95 4.97 15.60
CA SER A 372 -22.79 6.34 16.11
C SER A 372 -24.14 6.97 16.52
N LYS A 373 -25.18 6.18 16.85
CA LYS A 373 -26.51 6.69 17.22
C LYS A 373 -26.46 7.69 18.40
N ALA A 374 -25.68 7.37 19.42
CA ALA A 374 -25.54 8.20 20.63
C ALA A 374 -24.43 9.26 20.54
N LEU A 375 -23.56 9.21 19.52
CA LEU A 375 -22.41 10.11 19.43
C LEU A 375 -22.82 11.53 18.99
N PRO A 376 -22.07 12.57 19.41
CA PRO A 376 -22.23 13.93 18.89
C PRO A 376 -22.04 13.97 17.36
N GLN A 377 -22.67 14.95 16.70
CA GLN A 377 -22.57 15.14 15.25
C GLN A 377 -21.11 15.26 14.78
N SER A 378 -20.27 16.02 15.50
CA SER A 378 -18.85 16.18 15.20
C SER A 378 -18.08 14.86 15.16
N ALA A 379 -18.34 13.97 16.14
CA ALA A 379 -17.71 12.66 16.22
C ALA A 379 -18.13 11.75 15.05
N LEU A 380 -19.42 11.78 14.66
CA LEU A 380 -19.92 11.05 13.48
C LEU A 380 -19.25 11.55 12.20
N ILE A 381 -19.17 12.87 11.99
CA ILE A 381 -18.51 13.49 10.84
C ILE A 381 -17.04 13.08 10.79
N ASN A 382 -16.34 13.11 11.92
CA ASN A 382 -14.92 12.71 12.00
C ASN A 382 -14.68 11.24 11.66
N GLN A 383 -15.68 10.35 11.89
CA GLN A 383 -15.60 8.95 11.48
C GLN A 383 -15.94 8.75 9.99
N LEU A 384 -16.90 9.50 9.45
CA LEU A 384 -17.33 9.38 8.06
C LEU A 384 -16.34 9.99 7.06
N ASN A 385 -15.79 11.16 7.37
CA ASN A 385 -14.93 11.91 6.44
C ASN A 385 -13.74 11.10 5.91
N PRO A 386 -12.98 10.36 6.73
CA PRO A 386 -11.89 9.53 6.22
C PRO A 386 -12.36 8.40 5.30
N THR A 387 -13.53 7.82 5.60
CA THR A 387 -14.12 6.73 4.80
C THR A 387 -14.57 7.24 3.43
N ILE A 388 -15.28 8.36 3.39
CA ILE A 388 -15.75 9.01 2.16
C ILE A 388 -14.57 9.47 1.31
N ARG A 389 -13.64 10.23 1.90
CA ARG A 389 -12.45 10.73 1.17
C ARG A 389 -11.57 9.59 0.64
N GLY A 390 -11.36 8.55 1.44
CA GLY A 390 -10.54 7.41 1.05
C GLY A 390 -11.10 6.69 -0.18
N TRP A 391 -12.41 6.41 -0.18
CA TRP A 391 -13.07 5.73 -1.29
C TRP A 391 -13.14 6.62 -2.55
N ALA A 392 -13.51 7.90 -2.39
CA ALA A 392 -13.58 8.83 -3.50
C ALA A 392 -12.20 9.07 -4.14
N ASN A 393 -11.14 9.24 -3.35
CA ASN A 393 -9.77 9.35 -3.86
C ASN A 393 -9.32 8.09 -4.59
N TYR A 394 -9.68 6.89 -4.11
CA TYR A 394 -9.37 5.63 -4.79
C TYR A 394 -10.03 5.56 -6.16
N SER A 395 -11.30 5.95 -6.24
CA SER A 395 -12.14 5.81 -7.44
C SER A 395 -11.95 6.95 -8.46
N ARG A 396 -11.21 8.00 -8.14
CA ARG A 396 -11.10 9.23 -8.95
C ARG A 396 -10.45 9.07 -10.33
N ILE A 397 -9.76 7.96 -10.59
CA ILE A 397 -9.16 7.68 -11.91
C ILE A 397 -10.18 7.20 -12.94
N GLY A 398 -11.32 6.71 -12.46
CA GLY A 398 -12.40 6.17 -13.30
C GLY A 398 -13.50 7.19 -13.57
N VAL A 399 -14.47 6.78 -14.38
CA VAL A 399 -15.70 7.53 -14.65
C VAL A 399 -16.64 7.37 -13.46
N SER A 400 -16.40 8.13 -12.39
CA SER A 400 -17.01 7.92 -11.07
C SER A 400 -18.08 8.94 -10.69
N GLN A 401 -18.31 9.99 -11.50
CA GLN A 401 -19.19 11.11 -11.13
C GLN A 401 -20.61 10.67 -10.79
N VAL A 402 -21.21 9.76 -11.58
CA VAL A 402 -22.54 9.22 -11.32
C VAL A 402 -22.59 8.41 -10.02
N ALA A 403 -21.52 7.62 -9.76
CA ALA A 403 -21.40 6.86 -8.52
C ALA A 403 -21.26 7.79 -7.30
N TYR A 404 -20.50 8.88 -7.43
CA TYR A 404 -20.34 9.89 -6.39
C TYR A 404 -21.67 10.54 -6.03
N ALA A 405 -22.39 11.06 -7.02
CA ALA A 405 -23.69 11.71 -6.81
C ALA A 405 -24.69 10.76 -6.13
N ARG A 406 -24.75 9.49 -6.58
CA ARG A 406 -25.60 8.47 -5.96
C ARG A 406 -25.20 8.18 -4.51
N LEU A 407 -23.92 8.06 -4.22
CA LEU A 407 -23.42 7.80 -2.85
C LEU A 407 -23.67 8.99 -1.93
N ASP A 408 -23.51 10.22 -2.42
CA ASP A 408 -23.80 11.44 -1.66
C ASP A 408 -25.29 11.51 -1.31
N HIS A 409 -26.18 11.23 -2.27
CA HIS A 409 -27.63 11.18 -2.03
C HIS A 409 -28.00 10.10 -1.00
N LEU A 410 -27.52 8.87 -1.18
CA LEU A 410 -27.83 7.78 -0.26
C LEU A 410 -27.24 7.98 1.14
N THR A 411 -26.09 8.66 1.24
CA THR A 411 -25.50 9.07 2.53
C THR A 411 -26.37 10.12 3.20
N TRP A 412 -26.87 11.11 2.44
CA TRP A 412 -27.80 12.11 2.94
C TRP A 412 -29.09 11.46 3.48
N VAL A 413 -29.69 10.52 2.76
CA VAL A 413 -30.88 9.77 3.21
C VAL A 413 -30.61 9.07 4.56
N LYS A 414 -29.48 8.38 4.70
CA LYS A 414 -29.11 7.70 5.95
C LYS A 414 -28.89 8.67 7.12
N LEU A 415 -28.29 9.83 6.87
CA LEU A 415 -28.07 10.86 7.89
C LEU A 415 -29.40 11.55 8.28
N ARG A 416 -30.33 11.73 7.35
CA ARG A 416 -31.67 12.23 7.65
C ARG A 416 -32.41 11.29 8.60
N HIS A 417 -32.34 9.98 8.38
CA HIS A 417 -32.91 8.99 9.30
C HIS A 417 -32.24 9.03 10.68
N TRP A 418 -30.90 9.15 10.72
CA TRP A 418 -30.16 9.29 11.98
C TRP A 418 -30.59 10.53 12.75
N ALA A 419 -30.75 11.68 12.10
CA ALA A 419 -31.20 12.93 12.73
C ALA A 419 -32.64 12.84 13.25
N HIS A 420 -33.55 12.23 12.48
CA HIS A 420 -34.93 12.03 12.88
C HIS A 420 -35.06 11.07 14.08
N GLN A 421 -34.34 9.95 14.07
CA GLN A 421 -34.33 9.01 15.20
C GLN A 421 -33.86 9.63 16.53
N ARG A 422 -32.99 10.65 16.49
CA ARG A 422 -32.54 11.38 17.69
C ARG A 422 -33.58 12.34 18.26
N HIS A 423 -34.55 12.74 17.45
CA HIS A 423 -35.56 13.73 17.78
C HIS A 423 -36.91 13.26 17.24
N ALA A 424 -37.39 12.12 17.73
CA ALA A 424 -38.59 11.44 17.23
C ALA A 424 -39.85 12.31 17.29
N THR A 425 -39.90 13.25 18.24
CA THR A 425 -41.05 14.19 18.42
C THR A 425 -40.96 15.44 17.53
N LYS A 426 -39.83 15.65 16.82
CA LYS A 426 -39.62 16.83 15.98
C LYS A 426 -39.82 16.50 14.50
N SER A 427 -40.24 17.49 13.73
CA SER A 427 -40.41 17.35 12.28
C SER A 427 -39.06 17.12 11.59
N ILE A 428 -39.11 16.51 10.41
CA ILE A 428 -37.94 16.33 9.54
C ILE A 428 -37.34 17.69 9.16
N GLY A 429 -38.15 18.71 8.92
CA GLY A 429 -37.72 20.08 8.63
C GLY A 429 -36.85 20.64 9.77
N TRP A 430 -37.32 20.51 10.99
CA TRP A 430 -36.55 20.92 12.17
C TRP A 430 -35.19 20.20 12.25
N ALA A 431 -35.17 18.86 12.01
CA ALA A 431 -33.95 18.09 12.02
C ALA A 431 -32.95 18.54 10.93
N ILE A 432 -33.46 18.89 9.75
CA ILE A 432 -32.62 19.41 8.66
C ILE A 432 -32.02 20.79 9.06
N GLU A 433 -32.81 21.68 9.61
CA GLU A 433 -32.30 23.00 10.06
C GLU A 433 -31.28 22.86 11.19
N ARG A 434 -31.47 21.91 12.10
CA ARG A 434 -30.55 21.64 13.23
C ARG A 434 -29.20 21.09 12.81
N TYR A 435 -29.15 20.22 11.80
CA TYR A 435 -27.97 19.41 11.46
C TYR A 435 -27.34 19.77 10.11
N TRP A 436 -28.03 20.52 9.23
CA TRP A 436 -27.50 20.96 7.93
C TRP A 436 -27.40 22.49 7.88
N HIS A 437 -26.19 22.97 7.84
CA HIS A 437 -25.91 24.40 7.77
C HIS A 437 -25.57 24.83 6.32
N ARG A 438 -25.79 26.11 6.02
CA ARG A 438 -25.57 26.68 4.70
C ARG A 438 -24.11 27.07 4.49
N PHE A 439 -23.50 26.58 3.41
CA PHE A 439 -22.16 26.94 2.94
C PHE A 439 -22.28 27.43 1.50
N GLY A 440 -22.27 28.74 1.28
CA GLY A 440 -22.58 29.35 -0.01
C GLY A 440 -24.00 28.97 -0.47
N THR A 441 -24.12 28.37 -1.65
CA THR A 441 -25.41 27.93 -2.24
C THR A 441 -25.88 26.55 -1.76
N ARG A 442 -25.08 25.78 -1.03
CA ARG A 442 -25.37 24.40 -0.65
C ARG A 442 -25.53 24.26 0.85
N ARG A 443 -26.46 23.37 1.27
CA ARG A 443 -26.52 22.90 2.66
C ARG A 443 -25.63 21.68 2.82
N ALA A 444 -24.85 21.62 3.91
CA ALA A 444 -24.01 20.50 4.28
C ALA A 444 -24.29 20.04 5.70
N PHE A 445 -24.17 18.74 5.95
CA PHE A 445 -24.21 18.19 7.30
C PHE A 445 -22.99 18.63 8.06
N ALA A 446 -23.18 19.56 9.04
CA ALA A 446 -22.09 20.25 9.73
C ALA A 446 -22.54 20.73 11.11
N THR A 447 -21.60 20.95 12.00
CA THR A 447 -21.89 21.42 13.36
C THR A 447 -22.25 22.91 13.42
N SER A 448 -21.75 23.71 12.49
CA SER A 448 -22.03 25.13 12.33
C SER A 448 -21.58 25.60 10.94
N SER A 449 -22.07 26.75 10.51
CA SER A 449 -21.55 27.46 9.30
C SER A 449 -20.60 28.61 9.63
N THR A 450 -20.61 29.08 10.89
CA THR A 450 -19.92 30.31 11.31
C THR A 450 -18.77 30.06 12.29
N SER A 451 -18.81 28.99 13.06
CA SER A 451 -17.76 28.66 14.03
C SER A 451 -16.45 28.28 13.34
N PRO A 452 -15.29 28.80 13.78
CA PRO A 452 -13.97 28.40 13.27
C PRO A 452 -13.66 26.92 13.53
N ASP A 453 -14.26 26.32 14.56
CA ASP A 453 -14.11 24.88 14.88
C ASP A 453 -15.19 24.00 14.24
N ALA A 454 -15.95 24.53 13.29
CA ALA A 454 -17.02 23.82 12.63
C ALA A 454 -16.48 22.63 11.83
N VAL A 455 -17.05 21.45 12.06
CA VAL A 455 -16.75 20.23 11.34
C VAL A 455 -17.85 19.97 10.31
N ARG A 456 -17.46 19.81 9.05
CA ARG A 456 -18.36 19.56 7.91
C ARG A 456 -18.14 18.17 7.33
N LEU A 457 -19.24 17.51 6.95
CA LEU A 457 -19.18 16.27 6.19
C LEU A 457 -18.66 16.54 4.77
N TYR A 458 -17.68 15.76 4.38
CA TYR A 458 -17.14 15.74 3.04
C TYR A 458 -18.07 14.96 2.09
N THR A 459 -18.25 15.43 0.86
CA THR A 459 -19.00 14.69 -0.15
C THR A 459 -18.06 14.00 -1.15
N HIS A 460 -18.48 12.87 -1.73
CA HIS A 460 -17.69 12.17 -2.74
C HIS A 460 -17.44 13.06 -3.98
N SER A 461 -18.48 13.83 -4.36
CA SER A 461 -18.45 14.73 -5.52
C SER A 461 -17.45 15.89 -5.41
N GLU A 462 -16.92 16.16 -4.21
CA GLU A 462 -15.83 17.14 -4.02
C GLU A 462 -14.49 16.63 -4.55
N VAL A 463 -14.34 15.33 -4.82
CA VAL A 463 -13.11 14.78 -5.39
C VAL A 463 -13.14 14.92 -6.91
N ALA A 464 -12.23 15.71 -7.44
CA ALA A 464 -12.06 15.85 -8.88
C ALA A 464 -11.56 14.52 -9.51
N ILE A 465 -12.19 14.15 -10.62
CA ILE A 465 -11.74 13.00 -11.43
C ILE A 465 -10.44 13.39 -12.13
N THR A 466 -9.43 12.53 -12.02
CA THR A 466 -8.10 12.78 -12.55
C THR A 466 -7.57 11.54 -13.23
N ARG A 467 -7.20 11.67 -14.51
CA ARG A 467 -6.55 10.55 -15.22
C ARG A 467 -5.21 10.21 -14.61
N HIS A 468 -4.96 8.92 -14.48
CA HIS A 468 -3.68 8.40 -14.03
C HIS A 468 -2.72 8.21 -15.21
N VAL A 469 -1.42 8.39 -14.95
CA VAL A 469 -0.36 8.06 -15.91
C VAL A 469 0.46 6.95 -15.27
N LYS A 470 0.42 5.75 -15.88
CA LYS A 470 1.14 4.58 -15.34
C LYS A 470 2.67 4.75 -15.37
N VAL A 471 3.37 3.95 -14.57
CA VAL A 471 4.83 3.88 -14.61
C VAL A 471 5.30 3.45 -15.99
N THR A 472 6.31 4.15 -16.52
CA THR A 472 6.87 3.91 -17.84
C THR A 472 7.84 2.74 -17.81
N GLY A 473 7.58 1.70 -18.61
CA GLY A 473 8.50 0.58 -18.85
C GLY A 473 9.06 -0.07 -17.57
N ASN A 474 10.35 -0.38 -17.60
CA ASN A 474 11.07 -1.07 -16.52
C ASN A 474 11.62 -0.13 -15.44
N ARG A 475 11.12 1.10 -15.33
CA ARG A 475 11.58 2.03 -14.32
C ARG A 475 11.39 1.50 -12.90
N SER A 476 12.37 1.78 -12.06
CA SER A 476 12.39 1.41 -10.65
C SER A 476 12.89 2.56 -9.79
N PRO A 477 12.42 2.75 -8.55
CA PRO A 477 12.97 3.74 -7.62
C PRO A 477 14.48 3.60 -7.37
N TYR A 478 15.07 2.46 -7.74
CA TYR A 478 16.51 2.20 -7.66
C TYR A 478 17.29 2.59 -8.92
N ASP A 479 16.63 3.04 -10.01
CA ASP A 479 17.31 3.44 -11.27
C ASP A 479 18.11 4.74 -11.11
N GLY A 480 17.70 5.60 -10.17
CA GLY A 480 18.35 6.86 -9.85
C GLY A 480 17.79 8.06 -10.59
N ASP A 481 16.69 7.91 -11.34
CA ASP A 481 15.96 9.02 -11.95
C ASP A 481 15.04 9.69 -10.90
N TRP A 482 15.63 10.51 -10.08
CA TRP A 482 14.95 11.20 -8.99
C TRP A 482 13.87 12.16 -9.48
N VAL A 483 14.10 12.83 -10.62
CA VAL A 483 13.16 13.79 -11.19
C VAL A 483 11.87 13.06 -11.57
N TYR A 484 11.97 11.93 -12.22
CA TYR A 484 10.82 11.10 -12.58
C TYR A 484 10.05 10.63 -11.33
N TRP A 485 10.75 10.06 -10.36
CA TRP A 485 10.12 9.47 -9.19
C TRP A 485 9.53 10.52 -8.24
N SER A 486 10.20 11.64 -8.03
CA SER A 486 9.68 12.74 -7.20
C SER A 486 8.39 13.32 -7.79
N SER A 487 8.33 13.50 -9.11
CA SER A 487 7.12 13.99 -9.78
C SER A 487 5.94 13.02 -9.67
N ARG A 488 6.20 11.71 -9.47
CA ARG A 488 5.17 10.68 -9.35
C ARG A 488 4.63 10.48 -7.93
N GLN A 489 5.36 10.84 -6.88
CA GLN A 489 4.92 10.58 -5.51
C GLN A 489 3.54 11.16 -5.21
N GLY A 490 3.23 12.35 -5.70
CA GLY A 490 1.90 12.96 -5.56
C GLY A 490 0.78 12.30 -6.35
N ARG A 491 1.07 11.31 -7.20
CA ARG A 491 0.09 10.62 -8.04
C ARG A 491 -0.34 9.25 -7.50
N HIS A 492 0.11 8.87 -6.31
CA HIS A 492 -0.30 7.62 -5.69
C HIS A 492 -1.69 7.76 -5.05
N PRO A 493 -2.57 6.70 -5.12
CA PRO A 493 -3.93 6.74 -4.56
C PRO A 493 -3.98 7.11 -3.07
N ASN A 494 -2.91 6.84 -2.38
CA ASN A 494 -2.81 6.99 -0.95
C ASN A 494 -2.20 8.33 -0.50
N VAL A 495 -1.79 9.18 -1.44
CA VAL A 495 -1.26 10.51 -1.14
C VAL A 495 -2.40 11.52 -1.15
N SER A 496 -2.55 12.27 -0.04
CA SER A 496 -3.58 13.30 0.05
C SER A 496 -3.34 14.41 -0.99
N PRO A 497 -4.40 15.07 -1.49
CA PRO A 497 -4.26 16.20 -2.40
C PRO A 497 -3.36 17.31 -1.85
N ARG A 498 -3.42 17.56 -0.53
CA ARG A 498 -2.57 18.53 0.17
C ARG A 498 -1.09 18.14 0.05
N LEU A 499 -0.75 16.91 0.41
CA LEU A 499 0.62 16.42 0.31
C LEU A 499 1.11 16.34 -1.14
N ALA A 500 0.24 15.94 -2.08
CA ALA A 500 0.56 15.92 -3.51
C ALA A 500 0.96 17.30 -4.05
N LYS A 501 0.23 18.35 -3.62
CA LYS A 501 0.53 19.75 -3.99
C LYS A 501 1.87 20.22 -3.42
N LEU A 502 2.15 19.87 -2.14
CA LEU A 502 3.43 20.20 -1.50
C LEU A 502 4.61 19.46 -2.16
N LEU A 503 4.47 18.17 -2.45
CA LEU A 503 5.50 17.40 -3.14
C LEU A 503 5.80 17.97 -4.52
N LYS A 504 4.77 18.42 -5.26
CA LYS A 504 4.95 19.11 -6.54
C LYS A 504 5.69 20.43 -6.37
N ALA A 505 5.28 21.27 -5.43
CA ALA A 505 5.90 22.58 -5.16
C ALA A 505 7.36 22.46 -4.69
N GLN A 506 7.69 21.36 -3.98
CA GLN A 506 9.03 21.10 -3.45
C GLN A 506 9.88 20.22 -4.39
N HIS A 507 9.39 19.92 -5.61
CA HIS A 507 10.08 19.03 -6.56
C HIS A 507 10.52 17.69 -5.94
N GLY A 508 9.72 17.14 -5.00
CA GLY A 508 9.99 15.87 -4.31
C GLY A 508 11.13 15.91 -3.29
N HIS A 509 11.57 17.08 -2.84
CA HIS A 509 12.61 17.22 -1.82
C HIS A 509 12.01 17.55 -0.45
N CYS A 510 12.62 17.04 0.59
CA CYS A 510 12.38 17.49 1.95
C CYS A 510 12.99 18.89 2.14
N ARG A 511 12.18 19.85 2.57
CA ARG A 511 12.67 21.24 2.75
C ARG A 511 13.72 21.40 3.85
N TYR A 512 13.71 20.51 4.85
CA TYR A 512 14.67 20.57 5.96
C TYR A 512 16.04 20.01 5.59
N CYS A 513 16.10 18.80 4.99
CA CYS A 513 17.38 18.15 4.71
C CYS A 513 17.82 18.17 3.24
N GLY A 514 16.98 18.65 2.33
CA GLY A 514 17.27 18.75 0.90
C GLY A 514 17.38 17.39 0.16
N LEU A 515 17.10 16.26 0.82
CA LEU A 515 17.08 14.96 0.16
C LEU A 515 15.73 14.71 -0.51
N PHE A 516 15.77 13.96 -1.62
CA PHE A 516 14.55 13.46 -2.24
C PHE A 516 13.83 12.49 -1.32
N PHE A 517 12.50 12.58 -1.29
CA PHE A 517 11.68 11.57 -0.64
C PHE A 517 11.80 10.24 -1.38
N GLN A 518 12.10 9.19 -0.65
CA GLN A 518 12.07 7.83 -1.15
C GLN A 518 10.66 7.25 -0.98
N HIS A 519 10.43 6.14 -1.67
CA HIS A 519 9.12 5.51 -1.69
C HIS A 519 8.62 5.04 -0.32
N ASP A 520 9.55 4.61 0.53
CA ASP A 520 9.27 4.10 1.89
C ASP A 520 9.38 5.18 2.97
N ASP A 521 9.64 6.43 2.60
CA ASP A 521 9.80 7.49 3.59
C ASP A 521 8.45 7.86 4.17
N ARG A 522 8.43 8.01 5.48
CA ARG A 522 7.33 8.68 6.16
C ARG A 522 7.44 10.17 5.87
N ILE A 523 6.45 10.70 5.15
CA ILE A 523 6.35 12.12 4.81
C ILE A 523 5.29 12.74 5.68
N GLU A 524 5.64 13.84 6.34
CA GLU A 524 4.74 14.61 7.20
C GLU A 524 4.55 16.02 6.65
N VAL A 525 3.33 16.54 6.79
CA VAL A 525 3.02 17.95 6.51
C VAL A 525 3.28 18.73 7.80
N ASP A 526 4.08 19.75 7.68
CA ASP A 526 4.53 20.59 8.78
C ASP A 526 4.23 22.07 8.50
N HIS A 527 4.05 22.85 9.56
CA HIS A 527 3.84 24.30 9.48
C HIS A 527 5.18 25.02 9.58
N ILE A 528 5.50 25.85 8.58
CA ILE A 528 6.81 26.53 8.48
C ILE A 528 7.05 27.42 9.69
N ASN A 529 6.04 28.21 10.08
CA ASN A 529 6.09 29.14 11.24
C ASN A 529 5.74 28.50 12.59
N GLY A 530 5.42 27.19 12.62
CA GLY A 530 4.99 26.48 13.84
C GLY A 530 3.52 26.69 14.24
N ASP A 531 2.80 27.65 13.65
CA ASP A 531 1.38 27.88 13.92
C ASP A 531 0.51 26.83 13.22
N ARG A 532 -0.04 25.91 14.00
CA ARG A 532 -0.93 24.84 13.52
C ARG A 532 -2.28 25.32 13.02
N ARG A 533 -2.68 26.54 13.35
CA ARG A 533 -3.94 27.14 12.89
C ARG A 533 -3.82 27.70 11.48
N ASP A 534 -2.61 28.12 11.05
CA ASP A 534 -2.36 28.62 9.70
C ASP A 534 -2.15 27.51 8.70
N SER A 535 -3.24 27.01 8.13
CA SER A 535 -3.26 25.94 7.13
C SER A 535 -3.09 26.43 5.67
N ARG A 536 -2.67 27.69 5.45
CA ARG A 536 -2.38 28.20 4.09
C ARG A 536 -1.21 27.42 3.48
N TYR A 537 -1.29 27.13 2.20
CA TYR A 537 -0.23 26.37 1.50
C TYR A 537 1.14 27.05 1.54
N THR A 538 1.20 28.37 1.66
CA THR A 538 2.42 29.16 1.83
C THR A 538 3.13 28.86 3.15
N ASN A 539 2.36 28.45 4.17
CA ASN A 539 2.87 28.07 5.49
C ASN A 539 3.08 26.56 5.65
N LEU A 540 2.76 25.74 4.65
CA LEU A 540 2.89 24.29 4.75
C LEU A 540 4.11 23.79 3.99
N GLN A 541 4.74 22.75 4.54
CA GLN A 541 5.85 22.03 3.91
C GLN A 541 5.77 20.53 4.14
N ALA A 542 6.36 19.76 3.23
CA ALA A 542 6.54 18.32 3.37
C ALA A 542 7.94 18.01 3.91
N LEU A 543 8.03 17.24 4.97
CA LEU A 543 9.28 16.84 5.61
C LEU A 543 9.32 15.31 5.76
N HIS A 544 10.54 14.74 5.81
CA HIS A 544 10.70 13.38 6.34
C HIS A 544 10.27 13.36 7.80
N GLY A 545 9.67 12.28 8.28
CA GLY A 545 9.27 12.17 9.68
C GLY A 545 10.41 12.44 10.66
N HIS A 546 11.63 12.00 10.35
CA HIS A 546 12.81 12.30 11.18
C HIS A 546 13.26 13.78 11.11
N CYS A 547 13.03 14.45 9.99
CA CYS A 547 13.31 15.88 9.85
C CYS A 547 12.27 16.72 10.59
N HIS A 548 11.01 16.30 10.57
CA HIS A 548 9.95 16.91 11.38
C HIS A 548 10.24 16.77 12.88
N ASP A 549 10.64 15.56 13.31
CA ASP A 549 11.04 15.32 14.71
C ASP A 549 12.26 16.20 15.11
N ALA A 550 13.22 16.43 14.20
CA ALA A 550 14.38 17.29 14.45
C ALA A 550 13.98 18.77 14.55
N LYS A 551 13.20 19.28 13.59
CA LYS A 551 12.68 20.65 13.60
C LYS A 551 11.88 20.96 14.87
N THR A 552 10.99 20.04 15.29
CA THR A 552 10.20 20.22 16.52
C THR A 552 11.08 20.33 17.77
N ARG A 553 12.21 19.63 17.81
CA ARG A 553 13.17 19.76 18.93
C ARG A 553 13.92 21.08 18.91
N GLU A 554 14.36 21.55 17.74
CA GLU A 554 15.09 22.81 17.57
C GLU A 554 14.24 24.03 17.98
N HIS A 555 12.92 23.97 17.79
CA HIS A 555 12.00 25.06 18.10
C HIS A 555 11.41 25.01 19.53
N GLY A 556 11.89 24.12 20.39
CA GLY A 556 11.52 24.09 21.82
C GLY A 556 10.11 23.58 22.16
N ASP A 557 9.34 23.09 21.19
CA ASP A 557 8.00 22.52 21.38
C ASP A 557 8.04 21.11 22.02
N TYR A 558 8.90 20.92 23.01
CA TYR A 558 9.09 19.63 23.67
C TYR A 558 8.11 19.48 24.85
N LEU A 559 6.90 18.97 24.59
CA LEU A 559 6.04 18.44 25.65
C LEU A 559 6.61 17.10 26.16
N PRO A 560 6.64 16.86 27.49
CA PRO A 560 7.13 15.61 28.08
C PRO A 560 6.44 14.38 27.50
N LEU A 561 7.17 13.28 27.36
CA LEU A 561 6.78 12.01 26.70
C LEU A 561 5.43 11.41 27.17
N GLY A 562 4.95 11.73 28.38
CA GLY A 562 3.68 11.24 28.92
C GLY A 562 2.43 11.99 28.45
N MET A 563 2.54 13.23 27.97
CA MET A 563 1.40 14.03 27.49
C MET A 563 1.22 13.96 25.96
N ARG A 564 2.21 13.46 25.22
CA ARG A 564 2.18 13.41 23.75
C ARG A 564 1.16 12.45 23.18
N ASP A 565 0.84 11.36 23.85
CA ASP A 565 -0.04 10.34 23.29
C ASP A 565 -1.53 10.71 23.35
N LYS A 566 -1.96 11.56 24.30
CA LYS A 566 -3.38 11.93 24.45
C LYS A 566 -3.85 13.06 23.53
N HIS A 567 -3.00 14.05 23.21
CA HIS A 567 -3.37 15.16 22.31
C HIS A 567 -3.02 14.90 20.83
N ARG A 568 -1.98 14.11 20.55
CA ARG A 568 -1.67 13.67 19.18
C ARG A 568 -2.73 12.79 18.55
N ASP A 569 -3.45 12.01 19.33
CA ASP A 569 -4.49 11.08 18.83
C ASP A 569 -5.76 11.77 18.32
N THR A 570 -6.05 13.02 18.70
CA THR A 570 -7.27 13.71 18.26
C THR A 570 -7.09 14.54 16.99
N GLU A 571 -5.97 15.24 16.80
CA GLU A 571 -5.72 16.05 15.61
C GLU A 571 -5.03 15.28 14.45
N GLU A 572 -4.10 14.38 14.76
CA GLU A 572 -3.46 13.52 13.77
C GLU A 572 -4.36 12.38 13.26
N ARG A 573 -5.49 12.08 13.89
CA ARG A 573 -6.50 11.12 13.35
C ARG A 573 -7.07 11.54 11.99
N CYS A 574 -7.10 12.81 11.66
CA CYS A 574 -7.56 13.29 10.36
C CYS A 574 -6.47 13.27 9.27
N GLU A 575 -5.20 13.50 9.60
CA GLU A 575 -4.11 13.61 8.63
C GLU A 575 -3.22 12.36 8.55
N ARG A 576 -3.08 11.59 9.64
CA ARG A 576 -2.24 10.37 9.72
C ARG A 576 -2.77 9.16 8.96
N LYS A 577 -3.97 9.21 8.41
CA LYS A 577 -4.52 8.07 7.64
C LYS A 577 -3.83 7.82 6.30
N LEU A 578 -2.78 8.56 5.95
CA LEU A 578 -2.21 8.59 4.60
C LEU A 578 -0.70 8.42 4.52
N SER A 579 0.01 8.03 5.57
CA SER A 579 1.41 7.64 5.44
C SER A 579 1.54 6.17 5.02
N ARG A 580 2.36 5.91 4.05
CA ARG A 580 2.52 4.71 3.24
C ARG A 580 2.72 3.35 3.92
N PRO A 581 3.43 3.24 5.07
CA PRO A 581 3.58 1.95 5.75
C PRO A 581 2.27 1.38 6.29
N VAL A 582 1.27 2.23 6.50
CA VAL A 582 -0.08 1.85 6.92
C VAL A 582 -0.92 1.33 5.76
N LEU A 583 -0.53 1.66 4.56
CA LEU A 583 -1.28 1.31 3.36
C LEU A 583 -0.75 0.05 2.70
N GLU A 584 0.53 -0.27 2.82
CA GLU A 584 1.03 -1.63 2.55
C GLU A 584 0.41 -2.64 3.53
N GLN A 585 0.20 -2.25 4.80
CA GLN A 585 -0.53 -3.08 5.77
C GLN A 585 -2.05 -2.99 5.56
N ARG A 586 -2.61 -1.87 5.09
CA ARG A 586 -4.03 -1.75 4.68
C ARG A 586 -4.26 -2.16 3.24
N GLU A 587 -3.30 -2.09 2.34
CA GLU A 587 -3.38 -2.78 1.06
C GLU A 587 -3.17 -4.28 1.27
N ALA A 588 -2.27 -4.73 2.14
CA ALA A 588 -2.25 -6.12 2.60
C ALA A 588 -3.52 -6.46 3.42
N GLU A 589 -4.03 -5.56 4.27
CA GLU A 589 -5.30 -5.72 4.99
C GLU A 589 -6.53 -5.50 4.09
N ARG A 590 -6.51 -4.59 3.11
CA ARG A 590 -7.54 -4.45 2.07
C ARG A 590 -7.42 -5.51 1.00
N PHE A 591 -6.21 -5.93 0.68
CA PHE A 591 -5.96 -7.02 -0.26
C PHE A 591 -6.16 -8.37 0.43
N ALA A 592 -5.67 -8.51 1.64
CA ALA A 592 -6.05 -9.61 2.51
C ALA A 592 -7.57 -9.59 2.80
N SER A 593 -8.34 -8.56 2.56
CA SER A 593 -9.79 -8.53 2.68
C SER A 593 -10.55 -8.68 1.34
N ARG A 594 -9.85 -8.90 0.23
CA ARG A 594 -10.46 -9.12 -1.11
C ARG A 594 -10.22 -10.52 -1.68
N LEU A 595 -9.34 -11.31 -1.07
CA LEU A 595 -9.21 -12.74 -1.30
C LEU A 595 -9.98 -13.47 -0.19
#